data_e9a6284976effcb9b2677e60ec0b0637
#
_entry.id   e9a6284976effcb9b2677e60ec0b0637
#
_cell.length_a   1.000
_cell.length_b   1.000
_cell.length_c   1.000
_cell.angle_alpha   90.00
_cell.angle_beta   90.00
_cell.angle_gamma   90.00
#
_symmetry.space_group_name_H-M   'P 1'
#
loop_
_entity.id
_entity.type
_entity.pdbx_description
1 polymer ?
#
loop_
_entity_poly.entity_id
_entity_poly.type
_entity_poly.pdbx_seq_one_letter_code
_entity_poly.pdbx_strand_id
1 'polypeptide(L)'
;MLPFEKISLHKRRKELINKANGKILEIGPGGGINFNYYNPKNIDFLMVVDLKFNKFIINHKLNKEINIDYITANAENLPFEDKYFDNVVVTLTFCAINEPNKALKEIHRVLKDDGKLIFIEHVLPHDKYYRNLANSLNNTWKKIGKCNINCDTYKNIEDANFKITNYEKFGNKVFTFIKGIAYKI
;
A
#
# COMPACT_ATOMS: atom_id res chain seq x y z
N MET A 1 10.53 8.85 11.35
CA MET A 1 9.51 8.00 12.01
C MET A 1 10.01 7.66 13.41
N LEU A 2 9.23 7.96 14.44
CA LEU A 2 9.60 7.71 15.83
C LEU A 2 9.62 6.19 16.13
N PRO A 3 10.41 5.72 17.11
CA PRO A 3 10.49 4.28 17.43
C PRO A 3 9.15 3.63 17.72
N PHE A 4 8.25 4.33 18.40
CA PHE A 4 6.89 3.87 18.72
C PHE A 4 6.05 3.65 17.43
N GLU A 5 6.17 4.52 16.44
CA GLU A 5 5.47 4.38 15.17
C GLU A 5 5.96 3.17 14.37
N LYS A 6 7.27 2.88 14.43
CA LYS A 6 7.85 1.67 13.83
C LYS A 6 7.26 0.40 14.46
N ILE A 7 7.17 0.33 15.78
CA ILE A 7 6.60 -0.82 16.51
C ILE A 7 5.11 -0.98 16.17
N SER A 8 4.37 0.13 16.16
CA SER A 8 2.95 0.17 15.85
C SER A 8 2.65 -0.31 14.43
N LEU A 9 3.44 0.13 13.44
CA LEU A 9 3.33 -0.31 12.05
C LEU A 9 3.73 -1.78 11.89
N HIS A 10 4.77 -2.26 12.60
CA HIS A 10 5.21 -3.64 12.55
C HIS A 10 4.08 -4.61 12.94
N LYS A 11 3.42 -4.38 14.07
CA LYS A 11 2.28 -5.20 14.52
C LYS A 11 1.17 -5.24 13.47
N ARG A 12 0.81 -4.08 12.91
CA ARG A 12 -0.28 -3.96 11.93
C ARG A 12 0.05 -4.59 10.59
N ARG A 13 1.30 -4.48 10.13
CA ARG A 13 1.78 -5.20 8.95
C ARG A 13 1.62 -6.70 9.13
N LYS A 14 2.09 -7.25 10.27
CA LYS A 14 1.97 -8.68 10.58
C LYS A 14 0.51 -9.14 10.57
N GLU A 15 -0.40 -8.36 11.15
CA GLU A 15 -1.82 -8.70 11.19
C GLU A 15 -2.50 -8.70 9.82
N LEU A 16 -2.12 -7.78 8.92
CA LEU A 16 -2.77 -7.60 7.63
C LEU A 16 -2.12 -8.42 6.52
N ILE A 17 -0.79 -8.32 6.38
CA ILE A 17 -0.06 -8.94 5.27
C ILE A 17 -0.16 -10.48 5.36
N ASN A 18 -0.18 -11.03 6.57
CA ASN A 18 -0.37 -12.47 6.76
C ASN A 18 -1.75 -13.00 6.26
N LYS A 19 -2.70 -12.11 5.97
CA LYS A 19 -4.01 -12.47 5.40
C LYS A 19 -4.01 -12.55 3.87
N ALA A 20 -2.91 -12.13 3.23
CA ALA A 20 -2.77 -12.24 1.79
C ALA A 20 -2.55 -13.69 1.38
N ASN A 21 -3.16 -14.11 0.29
CA ASN A 21 -3.12 -15.49 -0.20
C ASN A 21 -3.23 -15.54 -1.74
N GLY A 22 -2.88 -16.69 -2.31
CA GLY A 22 -2.95 -16.92 -3.76
C GLY A 22 -1.93 -16.10 -4.55
N LYS A 23 -2.32 -15.56 -5.68
CA LYS A 23 -1.52 -14.67 -6.53
C LYS A 23 -1.58 -13.25 -5.97
N ILE A 24 -0.46 -12.72 -5.55
CA ILE A 24 -0.37 -11.41 -4.90
C ILE A 24 0.38 -10.42 -5.78
N LEU A 25 -0.12 -9.19 -5.86
CA LEU A 25 0.60 -8.04 -6.38
C LEU A 25 0.97 -7.11 -5.22
N GLU A 26 2.24 -6.84 -5.00
CA GLU A 26 2.70 -5.79 -4.09
C GLU A 26 3.16 -4.57 -4.88
N ILE A 27 2.56 -3.40 -4.61
CA ILE A 27 2.89 -2.13 -5.25
C ILE A 27 3.68 -1.26 -4.28
N GLY A 28 4.86 -0.79 -4.73
CA GLY A 28 5.73 0.08 -3.96
C GLY A 28 6.34 -0.60 -2.73
N PRO A 29 7.11 -1.69 -2.89
CA PRO A 29 7.66 -2.47 -1.78
C PRO A 29 8.69 -1.69 -0.95
N GLY A 30 9.25 -0.60 -1.49
CA GLY A 30 10.30 0.19 -0.86
C GLY A 30 11.53 -0.65 -0.53
N GLY A 31 11.77 -0.92 0.76
CA GLY A 31 12.85 -1.79 1.23
C GLY A 31 12.46 -3.25 1.45
N GLY A 32 11.28 -3.68 1.01
CA GLY A 32 10.82 -5.07 1.14
C GLY A 32 10.38 -5.46 2.56
N ILE A 33 10.01 -4.50 3.39
CA ILE A 33 9.64 -4.76 4.79
C ILE A 33 8.46 -5.74 4.90
N ASN A 34 7.51 -5.69 3.97
CA ASN A 34 6.33 -6.55 3.97
C ASN A 34 6.67 -8.03 3.78
N PHE A 35 7.75 -8.32 3.09
CA PHE A 35 8.14 -9.68 2.75
C PHE A 35 8.32 -10.59 3.97
N ASN A 36 8.67 -10.01 5.13
CA ASN A 36 8.81 -10.75 6.39
C ASN A 36 7.47 -11.15 7.03
N TYR A 37 6.34 -10.69 6.47
CA TYR A 37 5.01 -10.92 7.05
C TYR A 37 4.11 -11.79 6.18
N TYR A 38 4.51 -12.08 4.96
CA TYR A 38 3.81 -13.02 4.12
C TYR A 38 3.93 -14.44 4.69
N ASN A 39 2.85 -15.20 4.62
CA ASN A 39 2.86 -16.62 4.97
C ASN A 39 3.11 -17.45 3.70
N PRO A 40 4.29 -18.09 3.53
CA PRO A 40 4.63 -18.81 2.32
C PRO A 40 3.63 -19.91 1.96
N LYS A 41 2.99 -20.52 2.97
CA LYS A 41 2.04 -21.62 2.77
C LYS A 41 0.74 -21.18 2.08
N ASN A 42 0.46 -19.88 2.08
CA ASN A 42 -0.77 -19.33 1.54
C ASN A 42 -0.56 -18.63 0.19
N ILE A 43 0.68 -18.54 -0.30
CA ILE A 43 1.04 -17.74 -1.47
C ILE A 43 1.47 -18.65 -2.61
N ASP A 44 0.79 -18.53 -3.74
CA ASP A 44 1.15 -19.22 -4.97
C ASP A 44 2.28 -18.47 -5.68
N PHE A 45 2.19 -17.13 -5.68
CA PHE A 45 3.09 -16.26 -6.40
C PHE A 45 3.00 -14.81 -5.87
N LEU A 46 4.13 -14.12 -5.78
CA LEU A 46 4.23 -12.70 -5.42
C LEU A 46 4.86 -11.89 -6.56
N MET A 47 4.05 -11.11 -7.25
CA MET A 47 4.52 -10.09 -8.17
C MET A 47 4.78 -8.79 -7.42
N VAL A 48 5.94 -8.19 -7.67
CA VAL A 48 6.34 -6.94 -7.02
C VAL A 48 6.54 -5.85 -8.08
N VAL A 49 5.87 -4.73 -7.91
CA VAL A 49 5.90 -3.60 -8.86
C VAL A 49 6.41 -2.33 -8.19
N ASP A 50 7.36 -1.66 -8.82
CA ASP A 50 7.82 -0.32 -8.47
C ASP A 50 8.28 0.43 -9.73
N LEU A 51 8.30 1.75 -9.69
CA LEU A 51 8.92 2.57 -10.74
C LEU A 51 10.45 2.41 -10.79
N LYS A 52 11.05 2.09 -9.64
CA LYS A 52 12.49 1.90 -9.50
C LYS A 52 12.82 1.06 -8.27
N PHE A 53 13.34 -0.13 -8.49
CA PHE A 53 13.78 -0.98 -7.40
C PHE A 53 15.09 -0.50 -6.75
N ASN A 54 15.13 -0.58 -5.43
CA ASN A 54 16.38 -0.45 -4.69
C ASN A 54 17.19 -1.74 -4.83
N LYS A 55 18.53 -1.62 -5.03
CA LYS A 55 19.43 -2.78 -5.14
C LYS A 55 19.34 -3.73 -3.95
N PHE A 56 18.99 -3.23 -2.77
CA PHE A 56 18.80 -4.05 -1.57
C PHE A 56 17.62 -5.01 -1.66
N ILE A 57 16.53 -4.63 -2.35
CA ILE A 57 15.34 -5.47 -2.45
C ILE A 57 15.57 -6.67 -3.37
N ILE A 58 16.31 -6.48 -4.46
CA ILE A 58 16.63 -7.52 -5.43
C ILE A 58 17.60 -8.56 -4.82
N ASN A 59 18.49 -8.12 -3.93
CA ASN A 59 19.47 -8.94 -3.25
C ASN A 59 18.99 -9.46 -1.88
N HIS A 60 17.83 -9.04 -1.43
CA HIS A 60 17.27 -9.55 -0.18
C HIS A 60 16.99 -11.04 -0.37
N LYS A 61 17.60 -11.88 0.47
CA LYS A 61 17.24 -13.31 0.58
C LYS A 61 15.86 -13.40 1.22
N LEU A 62 14.87 -12.96 0.44
CA LEU A 62 13.47 -13.14 0.80
C LEU A 62 13.22 -14.61 0.96
N ASN A 63 12.31 -14.90 1.84
CA ASN A 63 11.90 -16.23 2.18
C ASN A 63 11.96 -17.14 0.94
N LYS A 64 12.93 -18.03 0.86
CA LYS A 64 13.21 -18.88 -0.30
C LYS A 64 12.01 -19.77 -0.70
N GLU A 65 10.97 -19.76 0.15
CA GLU A 65 9.75 -20.54 -0.02
C GLU A 65 8.68 -19.81 -0.86
N ILE A 66 8.85 -18.51 -1.16
CA ILE A 66 7.90 -17.74 -1.98
C ILE A 66 8.49 -17.52 -3.36
N ASN A 67 7.73 -17.86 -4.41
CA ASN A 67 8.05 -17.50 -5.78
C ASN A 67 7.77 -16.00 -5.98
N ILE A 68 8.82 -15.20 -6.21
CA ILE A 68 8.75 -13.73 -6.30
C ILE A 68 9.35 -13.26 -7.61
N ASP A 69 8.56 -12.47 -8.36
CA ASP A 69 9.03 -11.75 -9.54
C ASP A 69 8.93 -10.23 -9.37
N TYR A 70 9.79 -9.50 -10.08
CA TYR A 70 9.91 -8.05 -10.01
C TYR A 70 9.71 -7.43 -11.39
N ILE A 71 8.80 -6.48 -11.50
CA ILE A 71 8.55 -5.71 -12.73
C ILE A 71 8.65 -4.22 -12.45
N THR A 72 9.46 -3.52 -13.24
CA THR A 72 9.47 -2.05 -13.25
C THR A 72 8.27 -1.56 -14.04
N ALA A 73 7.26 -1.01 -13.36
CA ALA A 73 6.05 -0.49 -13.99
C ALA A 73 5.42 0.64 -13.16
N ASN A 74 4.56 1.43 -13.80
CA ASN A 74 3.77 2.45 -13.14
C ASN A 74 2.44 1.85 -12.64
N ALA A 75 2.13 2.06 -11.36
CA ALA A 75 0.86 1.63 -10.76
C ALA A 75 -0.37 2.24 -11.44
N GLU A 76 -0.21 3.37 -12.12
CA GLU A 76 -1.25 4.05 -12.89
C GLU A 76 -1.53 3.40 -14.26
N ASN A 77 -0.72 2.40 -14.65
CA ASN A 77 -0.86 1.61 -15.89
C ASN A 77 -0.15 0.26 -15.70
N LEU A 78 -0.82 -0.69 -15.08
CA LEU A 78 -0.26 -2.00 -14.73
C LEU A 78 -0.25 -2.94 -15.94
N PRO A 79 0.90 -3.59 -16.25
CA PRO A 79 1.04 -4.47 -17.41
C PRO A 79 0.51 -5.89 -17.14
N PHE A 80 -0.67 -5.98 -16.55
CA PHE A 80 -1.30 -7.26 -16.22
C PHE A 80 -2.71 -7.34 -16.80
N GLU A 81 -3.17 -8.55 -16.99
CA GLU A 81 -4.55 -8.85 -17.42
C GLU A 81 -5.57 -8.48 -16.34
N ASP A 82 -6.81 -8.29 -16.77
CA ASP A 82 -7.93 -8.09 -15.86
C ASP A 82 -8.13 -9.32 -14.99
N LYS A 83 -8.52 -9.11 -13.74
CA LYS A 83 -8.91 -10.17 -12.79
C LYS A 83 -7.83 -11.26 -12.58
N TYR A 84 -6.56 -10.86 -12.58
CA TYR A 84 -5.44 -11.81 -12.47
C TYR A 84 -5.04 -12.12 -11.03
N PHE A 85 -5.08 -11.13 -10.13
CA PHE A 85 -4.60 -11.26 -8.76
C PHE A 85 -5.72 -11.53 -7.74
N ASP A 86 -5.43 -12.40 -6.78
CA ASP A 86 -6.30 -12.64 -5.63
C ASP A 86 -6.20 -11.51 -4.60
N ASN A 87 -5.00 -10.93 -4.46
CA ASN A 87 -4.78 -9.81 -3.54
C ASN A 87 -3.84 -8.77 -4.16
N VAL A 88 -4.12 -7.48 -3.89
CA VAL A 88 -3.17 -6.40 -4.09
C VAL A 88 -2.81 -5.81 -2.74
N VAL A 89 -1.51 -5.63 -2.50
CA VAL A 89 -0.97 -5.09 -1.24
C VAL A 89 -0.31 -3.74 -1.53
N VAL A 90 -0.74 -2.70 -0.80
CA VAL A 90 -0.19 -1.35 -0.91
C VAL A 90 0.07 -0.81 0.49
N THR A 91 1.32 -0.42 0.78
CA THR A 91 1.66 0.11 2.10
C THR A 91 2.55 1.32 2.03
N LEU A 92 2.04 2.48 2.48
CA LEU A 92 2.72 3.78 2.48
C LEU A 92 3.20 4.18 1.08
N THR A 93 2.38 3.92 0.06
CA THR A 93 2.72 4.10 -1.35
C THR A 93 1.79 5.07 -2.06
N PHE A 94 0.48 5.10 -1.75
CA PHE A 94 -0.46 6.01 -2.43
C PHE A 94 -0.07 7.49 -2.31
N CYS A 95 0.54 7.88 -1.20
CA CYS A 95 1.03 9.24 -1.01
C CYS A 95 2.16 9.63 -1.99
N ALA A 96 2.86 8.66 -2.58
CA ALA A 96 3.94 8.88 -3.57
C ALA A 96 3.46 8.76 -5.02
N ILE A 97 2.27 8.22 -5.26
CA ILE A 97 1.67 8.11 -6.60
C ILE A 97 1.12 9.48 -7.02
N ASN A 98 1.36 9.87 -8.28
CA ASN A 98 0.90 11.16 -8.79
C ASN A 98 -0.62 11.20 -8.95
N GLU A 99 -1.20 10.16 -9.56
CA GLU A 99 -2.63 10.03 -9.79
C GLU A 99 -3.18 8.78 -9.07
N PRO A 100 -3.39 8.83 -7.73
CA PRO A 100 -3.79 7.67 -6.95
C PRO A 100 -5.12 7.08 -7.40
N ASN A 101 -6.03 7.88 -7.95
CA ASN A 101 -7.31 7.39 -8.50
C ASN A 101 -7.11 6.56 -9.77
N LYS A 102 -6.10 6.85 -10.60
CA LYS A 102 -5.76 5.99 -11.73
C LYS A 102 -5.18 4.67 -11.25
N ALA A 103 -4.27 4.71 -10.29
CA ALA A 103 -3.71 3.51 -9.69
C ALA A 103 -4.79 2.62 -9.05
N LEU A 104 -5.75 3.22 -8.35
CA LEU A 104 -6.87 2.48 -7.75
C LEU A 104 -7.79 1.84 -8.81
N LYS A 105 -8.01 2.49 -9.96
CA LYS A 105 -8.74 1.89 -11.09
C LYS A 105 -7.98 0.70 -11.68
N GLU A 106 -6.66 0.81 -11.83
CA GLU A 106 -5.83 -0.30 -12.29
C GLU A 106 -5.83 -1.45 -11.27
N ILE A 107 -5.71 -1.15 -9.98
CA ILE A 107 -5.83 -2.14 -8.91
C ILE A 107 -7.19 -2.84 -8.98
N HIS A 108 -8.27 -2.07 -9.17
CA HIS A 108 -9.59 -2.64 -9.33
C HIS A 108 -9.69 -3.55 -10.56
N ARG A 109 -9.09 -3.17 -11.69
CA ARG A 109 -9.09 -3.94 -12.92
C ARG A 109 -8.36 -5.27 -12.77
N VAL A 110 -7.15 -5.25 -12.21
CA VAL A 110 -6.30 -6.46 -12.10
C VAL A 110 -6.70 -7.39 -10.96
N LEU A 111 -7.47 -6.93 -9.98
CA LEU A 111 -8.04 -7.78 -8.94
C LEU A 111 -9.18 -8.65 -9.48
N LYS A 112 -9.23 -9.91 -9.05
CA LYS A 112 -10.39 -10.78 -9.23
C LYS A 112 -11.64 -10.18 -8.59
N ASP A 113 -12.83 -10.68 -8.94
CA ASP A 113 -14.08 -10.14 -8.42
C ASP A 113 -14.22 -10.34 -6.90
N ASP A 114 -13.68 -11.42 -6.36
CA ASP A 114 -13.58 -11.72 -4.93
C ASP A 114 -12.24 -11.30 -4.31
N GLY A 115 -11.40 -10.63 -5.10
CA GLY A 115 -10.06 -10.19 -4.72
C GLY A 115 -10.07 -9.07 -3.67
N LYS A 116 -8.94 -8.91 -2.99
CA LYS A 116 -8.80 -7.97 -1.85
C LYS A 116 -7.71 -6.96 -2.10
N LEU A 117 -8.01 -5.69 -1.85
CA LEU A 117 -7.01 -4.65 -1.64
C LEU A 117 -6.66 -4.60 -0.14
N ILE A 118 -5.42 -4.91 0.21
CA ILE A 118 -4.87 -4.85 1.57
C ILE A 118 -4.00 -3.60 1.66
N PHE A 119 -4.30 -2.68 2.58
CA PHE A 119 -3.59 -1.42 2.63
C PHE A 119 -3.24 -0.95 4.04
N ILE A 120 -2.11 -0.25 4.14
CA ILE A 120 -1.71 0.58 5.28
C ILE A 120 -1.20 1.89 4.71
N GLU A 121 -1.85 3.02 5.01
CA GLU A 121 -1.52 4.29 4.37
C GLU A 121 -1.51 5.45 5.37
N HIS A 122 -0.68 6.44 5.06
CA HIS A 122 -0.72 7.73 5.73
C HIS A 122 -1.89 8.55 5.18
N VAL A 123 -2.63 9.22 6.07
CA VAL A 123 -3.77 10.06 5.69
C VAL A 123 -3.73 11.41 6.37
N LEU A 124 -4.51 12.34 5.86
CA LEU A 124 -4.71 13.65 6.46
C LEU A 124 -5.13 13.53 7.94
N PRO A 125 -4.53 14.32 8.83
CA PRO A 125 -4.99 14.44 10.20
C PRO A 125 -6.46 14.81 10.28
N HIS A 126 -7.16 14.27 11.27
CA HIS A 126 -8.58 14.60 11.50
C HIS A 126 -8.74 16.01 12.07
N ASP A 127 -7.81 16.41 12.92
CA ASP A 127 -7.79 17.72 13.54
C ASP A 127 -7.62 18.82 12.49
N LYS A 128 -8.51 19.81 12.51
CA LYS A 128 -8.57 20.91 11.53
C LYS A 128 -7.28 21.73 11.46
N TYR A 129 -6.64 21.97 12.61
CA TYR A 129 -5.40 22.72 12.70
C TYR A 129 -4.26 21.98 11.98
N TYR A 130 -4.03 20.72 12.33
CA TYR A 130 -2.99 19.88 11.71
C TYR A 130 -3.28 19.57 10.25
N ARG A 131 -4.54 19.47 9.85
CA ARG A 131 -4.95 19.34 8.45
C ARG A 131 -4.56 20.58 7.64
N ASN A 132 -4.86 21.77 8.14
CA ASN A 132 -4.49 23.01 7.46
C ASN A 132 -2.97 23.16 7.37
N LEU A 133 -2.25 22.80 8.41
CA LEU A 133 -0.79 22.79 8.43
C LEU A 133 -0.23 21.80 7.40
N ALA A 134 -0.76 20.58 7.34
CA ALA A 134 -0.37 19.59 6.34
C ALA A 134 -0.61 20.08 4.90
N ASN A 135 -1.76 20.69 4.63
CA ASN A 135 -2.06 21.29 3.32
C ASN A 135 -1.08 22.40 2.94
N SER A 136 -0.77 23.30 3.89
CA SER A 136 0.17 24.43 3.66
C SER A 136 1.59 23.93 3.40
N LEU A 137 2.01 22.85 4.08
CA LEU A 137 3.37 22.32 3.98
C LEU A 137 3.51 21.26 2.88
N ASN A 138 2.43 20.81 2.25
CA ASN A 138 2.45 19.69 1.31
C ASN A 138 3.42 19.91 0.14
N ASN A 139 3.42 21.11 -0.47
CA ASN A 139 4.27 21.41 -1.62
C ASN A 139 5.77 21.38 -1.25
N THR A 140 6.11 21.86 -0.05
CA THR A 140 7.50 21.81 0.46
C THR A 140 7.87 20.39 0.83
N TRP A 141 6.96 19.66 1.48
CA TRP A 141 7.16 18.28 1.87
C TRP A 141 7.32 17.35 0.66
N LYS A 142 6.53 17.54 -0.39
CA LYS A 142 6.63 16.77 -1.64
C LYS A 142 8.02 16.86 -2.28
N LYS A 143 8.68 18.02 -2.18
CA LYS A 143 10.05 18.18 -2.69
C LYS A 143 11.09 17.43 -1.87
N ILE A 144 10.90 17.32 -0.56
CA ILE A 144 11.85 16.68 0.37
C ILE A 144 11.52 15.20 0.58
N GLY A 145 10.28 14.89 0.92
CA GLY A 145 9.80 13.58 1.29
C GLY A 145 9.31 12.71 0.14
N LYS A 146 9.18 13.28 -1.06
CA LYS A 146 8.67 12.63 -2.28
C LYS A 146 7.28 12.00 -2.12
N CYS A 147 6.48 12.47 -1.17
CA CYS A 147 5.12 12.01 -0.95
C CYS A 147 4.18 13.18 -0.59
N ASN A 148 2.89 12.99 -0.83
CA ASN A 148 1.86 13.94 -0.44
C ASN A 148 1.38 13.61 0.97
N ILE A 149 1.41 14.59 1.88
CA ILE A 149 0.93 14.41 3.27
C ILE A 149 -0.55 14.76 3.42
N ASN A 150 -1.19 15.19 2.34
CA ASN A 150 -2.60 15.58 2.31
C ASN A 150 -3.49 14.61 1.50
N CYS A 151 -3.11 13.33 1.43
CA CYS A 151 -3.91 12.32 0.76
C CYS A 151 -5.14 11.93 1.57
N ASP A 152 -6.32 11.92 0.94
CA ASP A 152 -7.52 11.31 1.47
C ASP A 152 -7.70 9.89 0.90
N THR A 153 -6.80 9.01 1.30
CA THR A 153 -6.74 7.63 0.77
C THR A 153 -8.03 6.87 1.05
N TYR A 154 -8.69 7.13 2.17
CA TYR A 154 -9.96 6.48 2.50
C TYR A 154 -11.01 6.76 1.44
N LYS A 155 -11.26 8.05 1.17
CA LYS A 155 -12.21 8.49 0.16
C LYS A 155 -11.84 8.00 -1.24
N ASN A 156 -10.55 8.08 -1.60
CA ASN A 156 -10.09 7.63 -2.92
C ASN A 156 -10.39 6.13 -3.15
N ILE A 157 -10.25 5.29 -2.11
CA ILE A 157 -10.57 3.85 -2.18
C ILE A 157 -12.08 3.65 -2.40
N GLU A 158 -12.93 4.38 -1.67
CA GLU A 158 -14.40 4.31 -1.85
C GLU A 158 -14.82 4.81 -3.24
N ASP A 159 -14.29 5.96 -3.69
CA ASP A 159 -14.56 6.54 -5.02
C ASP A 159 -14.11 5.61 -6.18
N ALA A 160 -13.22 4.67 -5.92
CA ALA A 160 -12.76 3.66 -6.87
C ALA A 160 -13.58 2.35 -6.83
N ASN A 161 -14.80 2.38 -6.28
CA ASN A 161 -15.72 1.24 -6.16
C ASN A 161 -15.17 0.09 -5.30
N PHE A 162 -14.57 0.44 -4.16
CA PHE A 162 -14.19 -0.51 -3.14
C PHE A 162 -14.98 -0.30 -1.85
N LYS A 163 -15.41 -1.37 -1.22
CA LYS A 163 -15.98 -1.39 0.12
C LYS A 163 -14.90 -1.73 1.15
N ILE A 164 -14.57 -0.78 2.01
CA ILE A 164 -13.56 -0.97 3.04
C ILE A 164 -14.15 -1.75 4.23
N THR A 165 -13.41 -2.78 4.66
CA THR A 165 -13.71 -3.60 5.84
C THR A 165 -12.47 -3.69 6.73
N ASN A 166 -12.62 -4.17 7.96
CA ASN A 166 -11.49 -4.27 8.92
C ASN A 166 -10.69 -2.97 9.04
N TYR A 167 -11.37 -1.83 9.01
CA TYR A 167 -10.79 -0.51 9.09
C TYR A 167 -10.27 -0.19 10.49
N GLU A 168 -9.06 0.33 10.56
CA GLU A 168 -8.49 0.91 11.77
C GLU A 168 -7.74 2.19 11.43
N LYS A 169 -8.01 3.25 12.21
CA LYS A 169 -7.25 4.49 12.18
C LYS A 169 -6.34 4.53 13.40
N PHE A 170 -5.06 4.87 13.21
CA PHE A 170 -4.06 4.87 14.25
C PHE A 170 -2.99 5.93 14.04
N GLY A 171 -2.08 6.09 15.00
CA GLY A 171 -1.03 7.11 14.98
C GLY A 171 -1.28 8.19 16.02
N ASN A 172 -0.88 9.42 15.73
CA ASN A 172 -1.05 10.58 16.59
C ASN A 172 -1.72 11.73 15.81
N LYS A 173 -1.86 12.90 16.45
CA LYS A 173 -2.53 14.07 15.84
C LYS A 173 -1.84 14.61 14.58
N VAL A 174 -0.54 14.36 14.42
CA VAL A 174 0.27 14.84 13.29
C VAL A 174 0.44 13.75 12.24
N PHE A 175 0.80 12.53 12.68
CA PHE A 175 1.01 11.38 11.80
C PHE A 175 -0.13 10.39 11.99
N THR A 176 -1.11 10.49 11.12
CA THR A 176 -2.29 9.63 11.12
C THR A 176 -2.18 8.60 10.01
N PHE A 177 -2.47 7.36 10.35
CA PHE A 177 -2.46 6.24 9.43
C PHE A 177 -3.82 5.54 9.43
N ILE A 178 -4.10 4.87 8.34
CA ILE A 178 -5.22 3.94 8.21
C ILE A 178 -4.70 2.58 7.79
N LYS A 179 -5.38 1.53 8.21
CA LYS A 179 -5.20 0.19 7.66
C LYS A 179 -6.56 -0.42 7.38
N GLY A 180 -6.61 -1.32 6.42
CA GLY A 180 -7.86 -2.02 6.11
C GLY A 180 -7.70 -3.06 5.02
N ILE A 181 -8.82 -3.73 4.77
CA ILE A 181 -9.03 -4.59 3.62
C ILE A 181 -10.22 -4.03 2.88
N ALA A 182 -10.11 -3.90 1.57
CA ALA A 182 -11.20 -3.44 0.73
C ALA A 182 -11.52 -4.48 -0.36
N TYR A 183 -12.79 -4.62 -0.68
CA TYR A 183 -13.32 -5.54 -1.69
C TYR A 183 -14.00 -4.73 -2.79
N LYS A 184 -14.00 -5.25 -4.01
CA LYS A 184 -14.78 -4.68 -5.11
C LYS A 184 -16.27 -4.64 -4.79
N ILE A 185 -16.96 -3.59 -5.28
CA ILE A 185 -18.42 -3.46 -5.24
C ILE A 185 -18.96 -3.70 -6.65
#